data_e7a316b4435b33940e1cb94a2b370f25
#
_entry.id   e7a316b4435b33940e1cb94a2b370f25
#
_cell.length_a   1.000
_cell.length_b   1.000
_cell.length_c   1.000
_cell.angle_alpha   90.00
_cell.angle_beta   90.00
_cell.angle_gamma   90.00
#
_symmetry.space_group_name_H-M   'P 1'
#
loop_
_entity.id
_entity.type
_entity.pdbx_description
1 polymer ?
#
loop_
_entity_poly.entity_id
_entity_poly.type
_entity_poly.pdbx_seq_one_letter_code
_entity_poly.pdbx_strand_id
1 'polypeptide(L)'
;MKKKVVAMFLAAVMALSLVACGSKSDNGGSGDASGTETIKLGGVGPLTGGYANYGLSVQHGAELAVKEINAAGGVNGKQLELSFQDSQGDPESAVAAYGKLMDWGMNVCLGGVLSGETASVVAAAKVDDMFIMETTGSADKCIDGNDKAFRICFYDSY
;
A
#
# COMPACT_ATOMS: atom_id res chain seq x y z
N MET A 1 -65.33 -15.03 -14.70
CA MET A 1 -64.37 -15.98 -14.06
C MET A 1 -63.12 -16.19 -14.89
N LYS A 2 -63.14 -16.30 -16.23
CA LYS A 2 -61.94 -16.53 -17.06
C LYS A 2 -60.87 -15.44 -16.99
N LYS A 3 -61.22 -14.14 -16.84
CA LYS A 3 -60.23 -13.03 -16.77
C LYS A 3 -59.44 -12.99 -15.45
N LYS A 4 -60.00 -13.46 -14.32
CA LYS A 4 -59.33 -13.50 -13.02
C LYS A 4 -58.34 -14.66 -12.92
N VAL A 5 -58.59 -15.78 -13.59
CA VAL A 5 -57.71 -16.92 -13.65
C VAL A 5 -56.49 -16.64 -14.52
N VAL A 6 -56.66 -15.90 -15.63
CA VAL A 6 -55.53 -15.48 -16.50
C VAL A 6 -54.61 -14.50 -15.77
N ALA A 7 -55.17 -13.55 -15.00
CA ALA A 7 -54.33 -12.62 -14.21
C ALA A 7 -53.54 -13.31 -13.11
N MET A 8 -54.10 -14.36 -12.50
CA MET A 8 -53.40 -15.12 -11.46
C MET A 8 -52.29 -16.00 -12.02
N PHE A 9 -52.45 -16.51 -13.25
CA PHE A 9 -51.40 -17.24 -13.98
C PHE A 9 -50.25 -16.34 -14.42
N LEU A 10 -50.52 -15.10 -14.89
CA LEU A 10 -49.48 -14.15 -15.25
C LEU A 10 -48.64 -13.73 -14.06
N ALA A 11 -49.24 -13.53 -12.89
CA ALA A 11 -48.54 -13.16 -11.65
C ALA A 11 -47.62 -14.31 -11.14
N ALA A 12 -48.05 -15.57 -11.32
CA ALA A 12 -47.27 -16.73 -10.96
C ALA A 12 -46.03 -16.94 -11.85
N VAL A 13 -46.13 -16.60 -13.12
CA VAL A 13 -45.00 -16.75 -14.10
C VAL A 13 -43.93 -15.67 -13.84
N MET A 14 -44.30 -14.46 -13.40
CA MET A 14 -43.33 -13.43 -13.04
C MET A 14 -42.59 -13.72 -11.72
N ALA A 15 -43.18 -14.47 -10.81
CA ALA A 15 -42.52 -14.85 -9.56
C ALA A 15 -41.48 -15.98 -9.73
N LEU A 16 -41.59 -16.80 -10.80
CA LEU A 16 -40.62 -17.88 -11.06
C LEU A 16 -39.37 -17.41 -11.84
N SER A 17 -39.37 -16.22 -12.45
CA SER A 17 -38.23 -15.73 -13.22
C SER A 17 -37.12 -15.10 -12.34
N LEU A 18 -37.32 -14.94 -11.04
CA LEU A 18 -36.31 -14.41 -10.09
C LEU A 18 -35.43 -15.46 -9.43
N VAL A 19 -35.66 -16.76 -9.69
CA VAL A 19 -34.91 -17.86 -9.05
C VAL A 19 -33.86 -18.49 -10.00
N ALA A 20 -33.76 -18.05 -11.25
CA ALA A 20 -32.87 -18.64 -12.26
C ALA A 20 -31.49 -17.94 -12.40
N CYS A 21 -31.00 -17.22 -11.38
CA CYS A 21 -29.61 -16.72 -11.33
C CYS A 21 -28.84 -17.35 -10.17
N GLY A 22 -28.86 -18.67 -10.08
CA GLY A 22 -28.10 -19.47 -9.13
C GLY A 22 -27.39 -20.62 -9.81
N SER A 23 -26.59 -20.36 -10.85
CA SER A 23 -25.68 -21.35 -11.39
C SER A 23 -24.26 -21.01 -10.96
N LYS A 24 -23.68 -21.87 -10.13
CA LYS A 24 -22.26 -21.94 -9.86
C LYS A 24 -21.47 -21.85 -11.15
N SER A 25 -20.67 -20.81 -11.29
CA SER A 25 -19.44 -20.82 -12.06
C SER A 25 -18.34 -20.46 -11.09
N ASP A 26 -17.52 -21.42 -10.76
CA ASP A 26 -16.22 -21.19 -10.15
C ASP A 26 -15.40 -20.36 -11.14
N ASN A 27 -15.29 -19.08 -10.90
CA ASN A 27 -14.19 -18.27 -11.40
C ASN A 27 -14.04 -17.04 -10.52
N GLY A 28 -12.82 -16.85 -10.01
CA GLY A 28 -12.20 -15.76 -9.31
C GLY A 28 -13.11 -14.63 -8.82
N GLY A 29 -13.35 -14.59 -7.53
CA GLY A 29 -14.13 -13.56 -6.88
C GLY A 29 -13.59 -12.16 -7.11
N SER A 30 -14.33 -11.37 -7.87
CA SER A 30 -14.45 -9.95 -7.57
C SER A 30 -15.52 -9.84 -6.50
N GLY A 31 -15.12 -9.98 -5.26
CA GLY A 31 -15.91 -9.50 -4.14
C GLY A 31 -16.04 -8.00 -4.31
N ASP A 32 -17.26 -7.54 -4.44
CA ASP A 32 -17.63 -6.14 -4.22
C ASP A 32 -17.26 -5.82 -2.77
N ALA A 33 -16.00 -5.43 -2.56
CA ALA A 33 -15.54 -4.91 -1.29
C ALA A 33 -16.23 -3.57 -1.13
N SER A 34 -17.26 -3.52 -0.32
CA SER A 34 -17.60 -2.31 0.45
C SER A 34 -16.28 -1.66 0.83
N GLY A 35 -15.96 -0.49 0.25
CA GLY A 35 -14.64 0.09 0.27
C GLY A 35 -14.14 0.32 1.70
N THR A 36 -13.49 -0.68 2.25
CA THR A 36 -12.61 -0.49 3.40
C THR A 36 -11.40 0.27 2.87
N GLU A 37 -11.40 1.54 3.16
CA GLU A 37 -10.30 2.45 2.88
C GLU A 37 -8.99 1.80 3.36
N THR A 38 -8.07 1.50 2.44
CA THR A 38 -6.76 0.93 2.78
C THR A 38 -5.78 2.03 3.15
N ILE A 39 -4.83 1.75 4.04
CA ILE A 39 -3.70 2.63 4.30
C ILE A 39 -2.54 2.16 3.44
N LYS A 40 -2.10 3.00 2.53
CA LYS A 40 -1.04 2.71 1.56
C LYS A 40 0.33 3.11 2.12
N LEU A 41 1.19 2.13 2.31
CA LEU A 41 2.57 2.31 2.73
C LEU A 41 3.48 2.22 1.51
N GLY A 42 4.28 3.25 1.27
CA GLY A 42 5.29 3.26 0.21
C GLY A 42 6.68 3.06 0.77
N GLY A 43 7.49 2.18 0.19
CA GLY A 43 8.89 2.01 0.55
C GLY A 43 9.80 2.28 -0.65
N VAL A 44 10.96 2.84 -0.39
CA VAL A 44 12.00 3.10 -1.40
C VAL A 44 13.30 2.48 -0.93
N GLY A 45 13.97 1.73 -1.78
CA GLY A 45 15.29 1.18 -1.46
C GLY A 45 15.88 0.39 -2.62
N PRO A 46 17.16 0.03 -2.56
CA PRO A 46 17.82 -0.73 -3.62
C PRO A 46 17.31 -2.17 -3.61
N LEU A 47 16.52 -2.55 -4.61
CA LEU A 47 16.09 -3.94 -4.82
C LEU A 47 16.98 -4.66 -5.82
N THR A 48 17.80 -3.90 -6.55
CA THR A 48 18.79 -4.39 -7.51
C THR A 48 20.17 -3.76 -7.28
N GLY A 49 21.20 -4.29 -7.93
CA GLY A 49 22.57 -3.76 -7.81
C GLY A 49 23.31 -4.20 -6.56
N GLY A 50 24.40 -3.51 -6.25
CA GLY A 50 25.36 -3.90 -5.20
C GLY A 50 24.81 -3.83 -3.77
N TYR A 51 23.79 -3.07 -3.54
CA TYR A 51 23.15 -2.86 -2.22
C TYR A 51 21.80 -3.55 -2.06
N ALA A 52 21.42 -4.42 -3.01
CA ALA A 52 20.13 -5.08 -3.04
C ALA A 52 19.79 -5.85 -1.75
N ASN A 53 20.81 -6.45 -1.11
CA ASN A 53 20.60 -7.19 0.15
C ASN A 53 20.02 -6.30 1.28
N TYR A 54 20.39 -5.03 1.32
CA TYR A 54 19.84 -4.09 2.31
C TYR A 54 18.39 -3.76 2.00
N GLY A 55 18.09 -3.40 0.75
CA GLY A 55 16.73 -3.04 0.34
C GLY A 55 15.75 -4.20 0.45
N LEU A 56 16.14 -5.40 -0.02
CA LEU A 56 15.34 -6.62 0.10
C LEU A 56 15.07 -7.01 1.55
N SER A 57 16.05 -6.80 2.46
CA SER A 57 15.84 -7.07 3.89
C SER A 57 14.78 -6.14 4.49
N VAL A 58 14.81 -4.85 4.15
CA VAL A 58 13.81 -3.88 4.61
C VAL A 58 12.45 -4.19 4.00
N GLN A 59 12.39 -4.48 2.70
CA GLN A 59 11.15 -4.86 2.02
C GLN A 59 10.50 -6.08 2.68
N HIS A 60 11.24 -7.17 2.87
CA HIS A 60 10.71 -8.40 3.49
C HIS A 60 10.26 -8.17 4.92
N GLY A 61 10.97 -7.33 5.69
CA GLY A 61 10.55 -6.94 7.04
C GLY A 61 9.23 -6.19 7.03
N ALA A 62 9.07 -5.24 6.11
CA ALA A 62 7.83 -4.48 5.94
C ALA A 62 6.66 -5.36 5.48
N GLU A 63 6.90 -6.28 4.53
CA GLU A 63 5.90 -7.26 4.06
C GLU A 63 5.42 -8.16 5.19
N LEU A 64 6.34 -8.66 6.03
CA LEU A 64 5.99 -9.46 7.18
C LEU A 64 5.14 -8.69 8.19
N ALA A 65 5.55 -7.46 8.53
CA ALA A 65 4.80 -6.61 9.44
C ALA A 65 3.40 -6.27 8.92
N VAL A 66 3.26 -5.93 7.64
CA VAL A 66 1.96 -5.69 7.00
C VAL A 66 1.07 -6.92 7.06
N LYS A 67 1.63 -8.11 6.78
CA LYS A 67 0.89 -9.38 6.87
C LYS A 67 0.37 -9.65 8.28
N GLU A 68 1.21 -9.44 9.30
CA GLU A 68 0.83 -9.66 10.72
C GLU A 68 -0.23 -8.64 11.17
N ILE A 69 -0.05 -7.36 10.85
CA ILE A 69 -1.01 -6.30 11.21
C ILE A 69 -2.37 -6.57 10.54
N ASN A 70 -2.36 -6.92 9.26
CA ASN A 70 -3.59 -7.23 8.52
C ASN A 70 -4.30 -8.47 9.06
N ALA A 71 -3.55 -9.51 9.46
CA ALA A 71 -4.11 -10.70 10.10
C ALA A 71 -4.75 -10.38 11.46
N ALA A 72 -4.24 -9.36 12.17
CA ALA A 72 -4.80 -8.87 13.42
C ALA A 72 -6.01 -7.91 13.24
N GLY A 73 -6.43 -7.65 11.99
CA GLY A 73 -7.58 -6.79 11.68
C GLY A 73 -7.21 -5.41 11.15
N GLY A 74 -5.93 -5.16 10.88
CA GLY A 74 -5.43 -3.89 10.35
C GLY A 74 -5.30 -2.79 11.40
N VAL A 75 -5.17 -1.56 10.96
CA VAL A 75 -5.07 -0.37 11.80
C VAL A 75 -6.43 0.34 11.85
N ASN A 76 -7.06 0.36 12.99
CA ASN A 76 -8.43 0.88 13.17
C ASN A 76 -9.44 0.27 12.18
N GLY A 77 -9.29 -1.02 11.90
CA GLY A 77 -10.15 -1.75 10.95
C GLY A 77 -9.79 -1.56 9.47
N LYS A 78 -8.78 -0.73 9.15
CA LYS A 78 -8.29 -0.53 7.78
C LYS A 78 -7.12 -1.47 7.51
N GLN A 79 -7.14 -2.12 6.35
CA GLN A 79 -6.03 -2.96 5.91
C GLN A 79 -4.86 -2.10 5.42
N LEU A 80 -3.64 -2.59 5.60
CA LEU A 80 -2.43 -1.99 5.04
C LEU A 80 -2.16 -2.58 3.65
N GLU A 81 -1.75 -1.73 2.72
CA GLU A 81 -1.25 -2.11 1.41
C GLU A 81 0.18 -1.58 1.26
N LEU A 82 1.12 -2.42 0.86
CA LEU A 82 2.52 -2.06 0.70
C LEU A 82 2.92 -2.05 -0.77
N SER A 83 3.57 -0.97 -1.20
CA SER A 83 4.30 -0.89 -2.46
C SER A 83 5.74 -0.51 -2.19
N PHE A 84 6.70 -1.29 -2.68
CA PHE A 84 8.12 -1.01 -2.54
C PHE A 84 8.74 -0.77 -3.92
N GLN A 85 9.48 0.33 -4.09
CA GLN A 85 10.06 0.75 -5.36
C GLN A 85 11.57 0.69 -5.32
N ASP A 86 12.17 0.19 -6.41
CA ASP A 86 13.62 0.07 -6.56
C ASP A 86 14.28 1.44 -6.80
N SER A 87 15.18 1.83 -5.92
CA SER A 87 16.03 3.01 -6.06
C SER A 87 17.36 2.72 -6.76
N GLN A 88 17.72 1.45 -6.93
CA GLN A 88 19.02 0.99 -7.41
C GLN A 88 20.23 1.49 -6.58
N GLY A 89 19.96 2.08 -5.40
CA GLY A 89 20.96 2.70 -4.54
C GLY A 89 21.40 4.10 -4.99
N ASP A 90 20.65 4.71 -5.92
CA ASP A 90 20.94 6.00 -6.51
C ASP A 90 19.93 7.06 -6.02
N PRO A 91 20.40 8.25 -5.58
CA PRO A 91 19.51 9.30 -5.07
C PRO A 91 18.48 9.84 -6.07
N GLU A 92 18.83 9.98 -7.35
CA GLU A 92 17.89 10.47 -8.38
C GLU A 92 16.82 9.41 -8.67
N SER A 93 17.22 8.16 -8.79
CA SER A 93 16.32 7.02 -8.94
C SER A 93 15.40 6.86 -7.73
N ALA A 94 15.88 7.13 -6.51
CA ALA A 94 15.08 7.11 -5.29
C ALA A 94 13.98 8.18 -5.29
N VAL A 95 14.27 9.41 -5.74
CA VAL A 95 13.26 10.46 -5.89
C VAL A 95 12.22 10.08 -6.96
N ALA A 96 12.66 9.49 -8.08
CA ALA A 96 11.73 9.01 -9.11
C ALA A 96 10.85 7.86 -8.59
N ALA A 97 11.40 6.94 -7.79
CA ALA A 97 10.68 5.88 -7.12
C ALA A 97 9.64 6.42 -6.12
N TYR A 98 10.02 7.43 -5.33
CA TYR A 98 9.12 8.15 -4.44
C TYR A 98 7.95 8.80 -5.22
N GLY A 99 8.22 9.47 -6.35
CA GLY A 99 7.19 10.06 -7.20
C GLY A 99 6.15 9.04 -7.68
N LYS A 100 6.58 7.83 -8.06
CA LYS A 100 5.66 6.74 -8.44
C LYS A 100 4.75 6.30 -7.28
N LEU A 101 5.28 6.33 -6.05
CA LEU A 101 4.49 6.02 -4.86
C LEU A 101 3.48 7.12 -4.55
N MET A 102 3.82 8.39 -4.79
CA MET A 102 2.88 9.51 -4.69
C MET A 102 1.75 9.36 -5.71
N ASP A 103 2.06 9.03 -6.96
CA ASP A 103 1.07 8.77 -8.02
C ASP A 103 0.15 7.57 -7.68
N TRP A 104 0.69 6.57 -6.99
CA TRP A 104 -0.08 5.43 -6.49
C TRP A 104 -1.03 5.82 -5.32
N GLY A 105 -0.82 6.99 -4.72
CA GLY A 105 -1.61 7.50 -3.61
C GLY A 105 -1.13 7.01 -2.24
N MET A 106 0.18 6.93 -2.04
CA MET A 106 0.81 6.61 -0.76
C MET A 106 0.33 7.54 0.36
N ASN A 107 0.07 6.97 1.54
CA ASN A 107 -0.31 7.72 2.75
C ASN A 107 0.86 7.92 3.71
N VAL A 108 1.80 6.98 3.75
CA VAL A 108 2.98 7.00 4.63
C VAL A 108 4.17 6.46 3.84
N CYS A 109 5.31 7.13 3.94
CA CYS A 109 6.56 6.71 3.32
C CYS A 109 7.45 5.99 4.34
N LEU A 110 7.97 4.81 3.96
CA LEU A 110 8.98 4.05 4.71
C LEU A 110 10.40 4.43 4.27
N GLY A 111 10.64 5.68 3.97
CA GLY A 111 11.95 6.25 3.70
C GLY A 111 12.76 5.60 2.57
N GLY A 112 14.02 5.96 2.52
CA GLY A 112 15.06 5.26 1.77
C GLY A 112 15.74 4.19 2.64
N VAL A 113 16.67 3.46 2.07
CA VAL A 113 17.45 2.44 2.80
C VAL A 113 18.90 2.92 3.03
N LEU A 114 19.53 3.50 2.02
CA LEU A 114 20.88 4.08 2.13
C LEU A 114 20.79 5.56 2.46
N SER A 115 21.75 6.08 3.23
CA SER A 115 21.73 7.46 3.71
C SER A 115 21.62 8.51 2.60
N GLY A 116 22.28 8.29 1.44
CA GLY A 116 22.26 9.23 0.33
C GLY A 116 20.89 9.34 -0.34
N GLU A 117 20.23 8.21 -0.59
CA GLU A 117 18.89 8.17 -1.16
C GLU A 117 17.83 8.66 -0.15
N THR A 118 18.00 8.31 1.14
CA THR A 118 17.14 8.79 2.23
C THR A 118 17.08 10.31 2.29
N ALA A 119 18.23 10.97 2.30
CA ALA A 119 18.28 12.44 2.34
C ALA A 119 17.52 13.08 1.16
N SER A 120 17.60 12.48 -0.04
CA SER A 120 16.90 12.96 -1.24
C SER A 120 15.40 12.72 -1.17
N VAL A 121 14.97 11.55 -0.71
CA VAL A 121 13.55 11.21 -0.52
C VAL A 121 12.93 12.08 0.59
N VAL A 122 13.63 12.30 1.71
CA VAL A 122 13.18 13.18 2.80
C VAL A 122 13.00 14.62 2.33
N ALA A 123 13.90 15.10 1.46
CA ALA A 123 13.76 16.43 0.87
C ALA A 123 12.52 16.55 -0.05
N ALA A 124 12.24 15.52 -0.86
CA ALA A 124 11.03 15.44 -1.68
C ALA A 124 9.76 15.35 -0.82
N ALA A 125 9.77 14.47 0.19
CA ALA A 125 8.66 14.28 1.14
C ALA A 125 8.30 15.57 1.88
N LYS A 126 9.27 16.42 2.17
CA LYS A 126 9.03 17.75 2.77
C LYS A 126 8.20 18.65 1.86
N VAL A 127 8.47 18.65 0.55
CA VAL A 127 7.73 19.46 -0.43
C VAL A 127 6.27 19.00 -0.50
N ASP A 128 6.03 17.71 -0.42
CA ASP A 128 4.71 17.10 -0.50
C ASP A 128 3.98 17.01 0.86
N ASP A 129 4.57 17.56 1.92
CA ASP A 129 4.05 17.48 3.28
C ASP A 129 3.80 16.04 3.79
N MET A 130 4.57 15.08 3.25
CA MET A 130 4.44 13.64 3.50
C MET A 130 5.14 13.23 4.81
N PHE A 131 4.44 12.41 5.62
CA PHE A 131 5.08 11.73 6.75
C PHE A 131 6.02 10.64 6.25
N ILE A 132 7.25 10.64 6.76
CA ILE A 132 8.28 9.68 6.39
C ILE A 132 8.95 9.08 7.62
N MET A 133 9.03 7.75 7.66
CA MET A 133 9.75 6.98 8.67
C MET A 133 11.01 6.38 8.04
N GLU A 134 12.16 6.91 8.41
CA GLU A 134 13.45 6.38 7.97
C GLU A 134 13.78 5.08 8.66
N THR A 135 14.13 4.06 7.90
CA THR A 135 14.33 2.69 8.41
C THR A 135 15.77 2.36 8.76
N THR A 136 16.75 2.73 7.92
CA THR A 136 18.13 2.27 8.04
C THR A 136 19.19 3.32 7.69
N GLY A 137 18.83 4.47 7.13
CA GLY A 137 19.77 5.55 6.81
C GLY A 137 20.32 6.19 8.11
N SER A 138 21.57 5.88 8.45
CA SER A 138 22.20 6.21 9.73
C SER A 138 22.89 7.58 9.78
N ALA A 139 23.21 8.19 8.63
CA ALA A 139 23.82 9.50 8.58
C ALA A 139 22.96 10.57 9.27
N ASP A 140 23.58 11.43 10.08
CA ASP A 140 22.89 12.40 10.92
C ASP A 140 21.91 13.28 10.14
N LYS A 141 22.32 13.70 8.94
CA LYS A 141 21.54 14.60 8.07
C LYS A 141 20.39 13.95 7.31
N CYS A 142 20.16 12.65 7.45
CA CYS A 142 19.12 11.94 6.66
C CYS A 142 17.72 12.52 6.84
N ILE A 143 17.40 13.03 8.04
CA ILE A 143 16.08 13.59 8.36
C ILE A 143 16.10 15.09 8.62
N ASP A 144 17.25 15.75 8.41
CA ASP A 144 17.40 17.17 8.70
C ASP A 144 16.43 18.04 7.89
N GLY A 145 15.88 19.04 8.59
CA GLY A 145 15.06 20.06 7.97
C GLY A 145 13.65 19.62 7.55
N ASN A 146 13.22 18.41 7.92
CA ASN A 146 11.84 17.93 7.72
C ASN A 146 11.25 17.51 9.08
N ASP A 147 10.27 18.25 9.58
CA ASP A 147 9.60 18.02 10.86
C ASP A 147 8.63 16.83 10.84
N LYS A 148 8.33 16.28 9.65
CA LYS A 148 7.57 15.06 9.46
C LYS A 148 8.43 13.82 9.15
N ALA A 149 9.76 13.97 9.23
CA ALA A 149 10.70 12.86 9.06
C ALA A 149 11.14 12.33 10.43
N PHE A 150 10.97 11.03 10.60
CA PHE A 150 11.35 10.31 11.81
C PHE A 150 12.28 9.16 11.47
N ARG A 151 13.09 8.74 12.43
CA ARG A 151 14.05 7.65 12.28
C ARG A 151 13.86 6.59 13.36
N ILE A 152 14.02 5.32 12.97
CA ILE A 152 14.00 4.18 13.90
C ILE A 152 15.36 3.51 14.07
N CYS A 153 16.35 3.81 13.24
CA CYS A 153 17.72 3.31 13.38
C CYS A 153 18.60 4.26 14.20
N PHE A 154 19.83 3.83 14.49
CA PHE A 154 20.85 4.63 15.21
C PHE A 154 21.41 5.77 14.33
N TYR A 155 22.12 6.69 14.94
CA TYR A 155 22.90 7.73 14.28
C TYR A 155 24.36 7.30 14.14
N ASP A 156 25.04 7.75 13.06
CA ASP A 156 26.47 7.51 12.87
C ASP A 156 27.35 8.23 13.93
N SER A 157 26.80 9.25 14.58
CA SER A 157 27.48 10.04 15.60
C SER A 157 27.49 9.42 17.01
N TYR A 158 26.93 8.20 17.17
CA TYR A 158 26.93 7.47 18.46
C TYR A 158 27.90 6.30 18.45
#